data_7cd928ba9492492f95a469adf09485b0
#
_entry.id   7cd928ba9492492f95a469adf09485b0
#
_cell.length_a   1.000
_cell.length_b   1.000
_cell.length_c   1.000
_cell.angle_alpha   90.00
_cell.angle_beta   90.00
_cell.angle_gamma   90.00
#
_symmetry.space_group_name_H-M   'P 1'
#
loop_
_entity.id
_entity.type
_entity.pdbx_description
1 polymer ?
#
loop_
_entity_poly.entity_id
_entity_poly.type
_entity_poly.pdbx_seq_one_letter_code
_entity_poly.pdbx_strand_id
1 'polypeptide(L)'
;MTEKPDTVGYEVLIEGKTHPWNQDTISVADVRELGSFPTDVPVIEENLRDGTERTLTEDEVLHPGKLEEGKRPTKRVNFRRG
;
A
#
# COMPACT_ATOMS: atom_id res chain seq x y z
N MET A 1 -21.68 -2.41 18.64
CA MET A 1 -21.27 -2.69 18.34
C MET A 1 -20.64 -2.99 17.69
N THR A 2 -20.53 -3.06 17.39
CA THR A 2 -19.96 -3.32 16.90
C THR A 2 -19.45 -3.80 16.21
N GLU A 3 -19.17 -3.72 15.67
CA GLU A 3 -18.72 -4.14 15.07
C GLU A 3 -17.80 -4.43 14.59
N LYS A 4 -17.59 -4.84 14.31
CA LYS A 4 -16.61 -5.13 14.00
C LYS A 4 -16.22 -5.20 12.98
N PRO A 5 -15.66 -4.70 12.72
CA PRO A 5 -15.27 -4.86 11.63
C PRO A 5 -14.62 -5.59 10.86
N ASP A 6 -14.58 -5.37 10.64
CA ASP A 6 -14.10 -6.06 10.10
C ASP A 6 -13.00 -6.68 10.16
N THR A 7 -13.07 -7.15 10.20
CA THR A 7 -12.16 -8.24 10.27
C THR A 7 -11.40 -8.44 8.99
N VAL A 8 -11.88 -7.95 7.94
CA VAL A 8 -11.20 -7.98 6.67
C VAL A 8 -10.70 -6.59 6.40
N GLY A 9 -9.41 -6.48 6.28
CA GLY A 9 -8.80 -5.21 5.98
C GLY A 9 -7.73 -5.41 4.96
N TYR A 10 -7.04 -4.35 4.68
CA TYR A 10 -5.93 -4.34 3.75
C TYR A 10 -4.74 -3.73 4.43
N GLU A 11 -3.59 -3.96 3.85
CA GLU A 11 -2.35 -3.52 4.43
C GLU A 11 -1.48 -2.94 3.35
N VAL A 12 -0.87 -1.80 3.62
CA VAL A 12 0.01 -1.14 2.68
C VAL A 12 1.36 -0.97 3.35
N LEU A 13 2.41 -1.35 2.64
CA LEU A 13 3.77 -1.22 3.15
C LEU A 13 4.41 0.00 2.49
N ILE A 14 4.82 0.96 3.28
CA ILE A 14 5.38 2.20 2.77
C ILE A 14 6.70 2.46 3.49
N GLU A 15 7.79 2.43 2.74
CA GLU A 15 9.14 2.62 3.26
C GLU A 15 9.40 1.72 4.46
N GLY A 16 8.97 0.46 4.34
CA GLY A 16 9.19 -0.53 5.36
C GLY A 16 8.21 -0.52 6.51
N LYS A 17 7.27 0.42 6.52
CA LYS A 17 6.27 0.51 7.57
C LYS A 17 4.92 0.04 7.07
N THR A 18 4.25 -0.74 7.88
CA THR A 18 2.94 -1.27 7.57
C THR A 18 1.87 -0.27 7.99
N HIS A 19 0.96 0.01 7.07
CA HIS A 19 -0.18 0.88 7.34
C HIS A 19 -1.47 0.11 7.08
N PRO A 20 -2.43 0.17 8.00
CA PRO A 20 -3.73 -0.45 7.73
C PRO A 20 -4.50 0.37 6.71
N TRP A 21 -5.32 -0.31 5.93
CA TRP A 21 -6.10 0.34 4.89
C TRP A 21 -7.45 -0.36 4.84
N ASN A 22 -8.51 0.39 4.60
CA ASN A 22 -9.86 -0.17 4.70
C ASN A 22 -10.59 -0.23 3.37
N GLN A 23 -9.86 -0.16 2.26
CA GLN A 23 -10.44 -0.24 0.94
C GLN A 23 -9.63 -1.19 0.09
N ASP A 24 -10.23 -1.70 -0.97
CA ASP A 24 -9.53 -2.62 -1.84
C ASP A 24 -8.72 -1.92 -2.93
N THR A 25 -8.73 -0.60 -2.94
CA THR A 25 -7.90 0.19 -3.85
C THR A 25 -7.22 1.30 -3.06
N ILE A 26 -6.07 1.73 -3.57
CA ILE A 26 -5.35 2.86 -2.98
C ILE A 26 -4.76 3.66 -4.14
N SER A 27 -4.88 4.97 -4.07
CA SER A 27 -4.32 5.85 -5.09
C SER A 27 -2.91 6.24 -4.74
N VAL A 28 -2.18 6.77 -5.72
CA VAL A 28 -0.84 7.29 -5.46
C VAL A 28 -0.92 8.46 -4.48
N ALA A 29 -1.97 9.28 -4.57
CA ALA A 29 -2.15 10.37 -3.62
C ALA A 29 -2.27 9.84 -2.19
N ASP A 30 -2.99 8.73 -2.01
CA ASP A 30 -3.13 8.11 -0.69
C ASP A 30 -1.78 7.64 -0.18
N VAL A 31 -0.96 7.03 -1.04
CA VAL A 31 0.37 6.57 -0.64
C VAL A 31 1.23 7.75 -0.22
N ARG A 32 1.17 8.85 -0.97
CA ARG A 32 1.93 10.03 -0.61
C ARG A 32 1.53 10.55 0.76
N GLU A 33 0.23 10.56 1.02
CA GLU A 33 -0.27 11.07 2.29
C GLU A 33 0.17 10.19 3.45
N LEU A 34 0.01 8.88 3.29
CA LEU A 34 0.39 7.94 4.35
C LEU A 34 1.89 7.99 4.63
N GLY A 35 2.70 8.13 3.60
CA GLY A 35 4.15 8.14 3.76
C GLY A 35 4.76 9.51 3.94
N SER A 36 3.95 10.55 3.90
CA SER A 36 4.42 11.94 3.97
C SER A 36 5.40 12.27 2.85
N PHE A 37 5.11 11.77 1.65
CA PHE A 37 5.96 12.02 0.50
C PHE A 37 5.69 13.42 -0.07
N PRO A 38 6.73 14.18 -0.39
CA PRO A 38 6.52 15.45 -1.10
C PRO A 38 5.90 15.22 -2.46
N THR A 39 5.18 16.21 -2.96
CA THR A 39 4.48 16.08 -4.24
C THR A 39 5.43 16.10 -5.43
N ASP A 40 6.66 16.57 -5.22
CA ASP A 40 7.63 16.69 -6.31
C ASP A 40 8.55 15.49 -6.44
N VAL A 41 8.36 14.45 -5.63
CA VAL A 41 9.14 13.21 -5.79
C VAL A 41 8.25 12.11 -6.32
N PRO A 42 8.79 11.22 -7.13
CA PRO A 42 7.99 10.10 -7.64
C PRO A 42 7.76 9.06 -6.55
N VAL A 43 6.70 8.29 -6.72
CA VAL A 43 6.41 7.13 -5.87
C VAL A 43 6.84 5.89 -6.63
N ILE A 44 7.64 5.07 -5.98
CA ILE A 44 8.17 3.85 -6.58
C ILE A 44 7.46 2.66 -5.94
N GLU A 45 6.99 1.76 -6.78
CA GLU A 45 6.42 0.49 -6.32
C GLU A 45 7.50 -0.57 -6.42
N GLU A 46 7.86 -1.13 -5.30
CA GLU A 46 8.88 -2.18 -5.20
C GLU A 46 8.20 -3.51 -5.00
N ASN A 47 8.39 -4.43 -5.94
CA ASN A 47 7.85 -5.78 -5.76
C ASN A 47 8.86 -6.59 -4.96
N LEU A 48 8.49 -6.95 -3.74
CA LEU A 48 9.43 -7.63 -2.83
C LEU A 48 9.63 -9.09 -3.18
N ARG A 49 8.80 -9.64 -4.06
CA ARG A 49 8.93 -11.04 -4.43
C ARG A 49 10.02 -11.26 -5.47
N ASP A 50 10.16 -10.33 -6.41
CA ASP A 50 11.12 -10.50 -7.49
C ASP A 50 12.10 -9.34 -7.59
N GLY A 51 11.97 -8.33 -6.73
CA GLY A 51 12.92 -7.23 -6.69
C GLY A 51 12.75 -6.19 -7.78
N THR A 52 11.68 -6.26 -8.54
CA THR A 52 11.46 -5.26 -9.59
C THR A 52 10.89 -3.98 -9.00
N GLU A 53 11.11 -2.88 -9.71
CA GLU A 53 10.63 -1.56 -9.30
C GLU A 53 9.95 -0.90 -10.47
N ARG A 54 8.97 -0.05 -10.15
CA ARG A 54 8.23 0.66 -11.17
C ARG A 54 7.84 2.03 -10.62
N THR A 55 8.10 3.07 -11.41
CA THR A 55 7.66 4.41 -11.04
C THR A 55 6.19 4.54 -11.38
N LEU A 56 5.40 4.99 -10.42
CA LEU A 56 3.96 5.12 -10.59
C LEU A 56 3.60 6.48 -11.16
N THR A 57 2.52 6.51 -11.94
CA THR A 57 1.96 7.77 -12.40
C THR A 57 1.00 8.30 -11.34
N GLU A 58 0.76 9.61 -11.37
CA GLU A 58 -0.01 10.25 -10.32
C GLU A 58 -1.47 9.84 -10.28
N ASP A 59 -2.00 9.38 -11.41
CA ASP A 59 -3.40 8.99 -11.48
C ASP A 59 -3.60 7.48 -11.38
N GLU A 60 -2.56 6.76 -11.03
CA GLU A 60 -2.64 5.31 -10.96
C GLU A 60 -3.40 4.86 -9.72
N VAL A 61 -4.16 3.77 -9.85
CA VAL A 61 -4.89 3.15 -8.75
C VAL A 61 -4.33 1.75 -8.57
N LEU A 62 -4.05 1.41 -7.31
CA LEU A 62 -3.37 0.18 -6.97
C LEU A 62 -4.25 -0.67 -6.08
N HIS A 63 -3.86 -1.93 -5.92
CA HIS A 63 -4.63 -2.87 -5.08
C HIS A 63 -3.74 -3.32 -3.93
N PRO A 64 -4.05 -2.90 -2.70
CA PRO A 64 -3.25 -3.31 -1.54
C PRO A 64 -3.42 -4.78 -1.25
N GLY A 65 -2.49 -5.32 -0.50
CA GLY A 65 -2.56 -6.70 -0.08
C GLY A 65 -3.70 -6.92 0.89
N LYS A 66 -4.50 -7.93 0.62
CA LYS A 66 -5.63 -8.25 1.48
C LYS A 66 -5.13 -8.98 2.72
N LEU A 67 -5.53 -8.48 3.87
CA LEU A 67 -5.16 -9.05 5.14
C LEU A 67 -6.22 -10.07 5.54
N GLU A 68 -5.79 -11.31 5.74
CA GLU A 68 -6.69 -12.37 6.18
C GLU A 68 -6.27 -12.81 7.56
N GLU A 69 -7.24 -13.20 8.33
CA GLU A 69 -6.99 -13.59 9.71
C GLU A 69 -5.94 -14.71 9.77
N GLY A 70 -4.89 -14.46 10.53
CA GLY A 70 -3.85 -15.43 10.73
C GLY A 70 -2.95 -15.67 9.55
N LYS A 71 -3.07 -14.86 8.51
CA LYS A 71 -2.28 -15.04 7.30
C LYS A 71 -1.61 -13.75 6.89
N ARG A 72 -0.54 -13.91 6.13
CA ARG A 72 0.13 -12.75 5.57
C ARG A 72 -0.60 -12.26 4.33
N PRO A 73 -0.46 -10.98 4.00
CA PRO A 73 -1.02 -10.49 2.74
C PRO A 73 -0.45 -11.26 1.57
N THR A 74 -1.26 -11.49 0.56
CA THR A 74 -0.82 -12.23 -0.62
C THR A 74 0.09 -11.39 -1.49
N LYS A 75 -0.05 -10.07 -1.43
CA LYS A 75 0.74 -9.18 -2.26
C LYS A 75 1.80 -8.51 -1.39
N ARG A 76 3.04 -8.61 -1.83
CA ARG A 76 4.15 -8.05 -1.08
C ARG A 76 4.81 -6.96 -1.91
N VAL A 77 4.32 -5.77 -1.71
CA VAL A 77 4.78 -4.58 -2.43
C VAL A 77 5.07 -3.50 -1.42
N ASN A 78 6.21 -2.83 -1.61
CA ASN A 78 6.61 -1.72 -0.78
C ASN A 78 6.61 -0.45 -1.63
N PHE A 79 6.08 0.63 -1.08
CA PHE A 79 6.10 1.93 -1.76
C PHE A 79 7.17 2.79 -1.10
N ARG A 80 7.92 3.49 -1.92
CA ARG A 80 8.95 4.39 -1.40
C ARG A 80 9.07 5.60 -2.29
N ARG A 81 9.70 6.64 -1.77
CA ARG A 81 9.94 7.82 -2.59
C ARG A 81 11.16 7.58 -3.47
N GLY A 82 11.11 8.13 -4.66
CA GLY A 82 12.18 7.99 -5.62
C GLY A 82 13.34 8.95 -5.44
#